data_e2242abed19d07443408e28eefca3152
#
_entry.id   e2242abed19d07443408e28eefca3152
#
_cell.length_a   1.000
_cell.length_b   1.000
_cell.length_c   1.000
_cell.angle_alpha   90.00
_cell.angle_beta   90.00
_cell.angle_gamma   90.00
#
_symmetry.space_group_name_H-M   'P 1'
#
loop_
_entity.id
_entity.type
_entity.pdbx_description
1 polymer ?
#
loop_
_entity_poly.entity_id
_entity_poly.type
_entity_poly.pdbx_seq_one_letter_code
_entity_poly.pdbx_strand_id
1 'polypeptide(L)'
;MKFFWIQFWCFAIGISPVLAADAAPRTLVECGAFVKIYDPSVGEKEPWYINDHCFIQDQSGTWHLFGITRQEPARPEEEINFAHATAKTLLQQPWDKQPFALTVARSAPWNETHLWAPYVIFHDNLYYMFYCAGDQDHTKYKINLATSPDLKTWTRSPKNPMVVDGYDARDPFVLRVKGKWVMYYDATSKPAGGNHVVAYVTSDDLLTWTNRGIAFTDPSVGTWGGPTESPFVVQRDDAYYLFIGPRDGYDGTDVFVSRAPFHWDIHDKVGHFPAHAAEIVRDTDGKWYISRAGWERGGVYLAPLIWKDGKSDSEKSTAASRLSP
;
A
#
# COMPACT_ATOMS: atom_id res chain seq x y z
N MET A 1 -66.07 17.15 48.64
CA MET A 1 -64.61 17.19 48.64
C MET A 1 -64.08 15.90 48.08
N LYS A 2 -63.58 15.92 46.81
CA LYS A 2 -62.91 14.77 46.15
C LYS A 2 -61.44 15.01 46.08
N PHE A 3 -60.65 14.21 46.76
CA PHE A 3 -59.19 14.27 46.72
C PHE A 3 -58.74 13.51 45.47
N PHE A 4 -57.97 14.22 44.56
CA PHE A 4 -57.23 13.62 43.47
C PHE A 4 -55.79 13.30 43.95
N TRP A 5 -55.37 12.04 43.88
CA TRP A 5 -54.02 11.59 44.05
C TRP A 5 -53.28 11.67 42.72
N ILE A 6 -52.23 12.47 42.62
CA ILE A 6 -51.32 12.51 41.46
C ILE A 6 -50.15 11.57 41.78
N GLN A 7 -50.06 10.47 41.05
CA GLN A 7 -48.90 9.57 41.09
C GLN A 7 -47.81 10.14 40.18
N PHE A 8 -46.68 10.52 40.76
CA PHE A 8 -45.43 10.83 40.06
C PHE A 8 -44.71 9.53 39.67
N TRP A 9 -44.59 9.26 38.39
CA TRP A 9 -43.74 8.23 37.86
C TRP A 9 -42.35 8.84 37.65
N CYS A 10 -41.33 8.42 38.44
CA CYS A 10 -39.93 8.71 38.18
C CYS A 10 -39.44 7.75 37.09
N PHE A 11 -39.25 8.25 35.89
CA PHE A 11 -38.44 7.54 34.88
C PHE A 11 -36.96 7.62 35.25
N ALA A 12 -36.39 6.53 35.71
CA ALA A 12 -34.94 6.36 35.83
C ALA A 12 -34.36 6.21 34.41
N ILE A 13 -33.72 7.24 33.89
CA ILE A 13 -32.92 7.17 32.67
C ILE A 13 -31.67 6.37 33.02
N GLY A 14 -31.66 5.09 32.63
CA GLY A 14 -30.47 4.25 32.69
C GLY A 14 -29.42 4.77 31.71
N ILE A 15 -28.42 5.45 32.19
CA ILE A 15 -27.23 5.75 31.43
C ILE A 15 -26.44 4.44 31.34
N SER A 16 -26.56 3.73 30.21
CA SER A 16 -25.61 2.65 29.90
C SER A 16 -24.23 3.23 29.74
N PRO A 17 -23.19 2.71 30.42
CA PRO A 17 -21.83 3.14 30.18
C PRO A 17 -21.49 2.78 28.73
N VAL A 18 -21.19 3.78 27.91
CA VAL A 18 -20.49 3.60 26.64
C VAL A 18 -19.13 3.04 27.03
N LEU A 19 -18.93 1.74 26.79
CA LEU A 19 -17.60 1.15 26.89
C LEU A 19 -16.70 1.93 25.94
N ALA A 20 -15.75 2.67 26.49
CA ALA A 20 -14.69 3.29 25.70
C ALA A 20 -14.03 2.17 24.89
N ALA A 21 -14.04 2.28 23.59
CA ALA A 21 -13.29 1.36 22.74
C ALA A 21 -11.84 1.40 23.23
N ASP A 22 -11.31 0.25 23.64
CA ASP A 22 -9.90 0.14 24.05
C ASP A 22 -9.01 0.75 22.97
N ALA A 23 -8.18 1.70 23.35
CA ALA A 23 -7.22 2.33 22.44
C ALA A 23 -6.36 1.23 21.75
N ALA A 24 -6.03 1.43 20.49
CA ALA A 24 -5.16 0.49 19.79
C ALA A 24 -3.81 0.38 20.52
N PRO A 25 -3.19 -0.82 20.57
CA PRO A 25 -1.88 -0.96 21.19
C PRO A 25 -0.87 -0.09 20.43
N ARG A 26 -0.26 0.86 21.12
CA ARG A 26 0.75 1.78 20.55
C ARG A 26 2.12 1.10 20.50
N THR A 27 2.23 0.07 19.66
CA THR A 27 3.54 -0.53 19.37
C THR A 27 4.34 0.41 18.50
N LEU A 28 5.45 0.93 19.01
CA LEU A 28 6.38 1.76 18.25
C LEU A 28 7.04 0.91 17.16
N VAL A 29 7.25 1.51 16.00
CA VAL A 29 7.87 0.87 14.85
C VAL A 29 9.15 1.62 14.50
N GLU A 30 10.26 0.90 14.36
CA GLU A 30 11.58 1.43 14.01
C GLU A 30 12.19 0.64 12.85
N CYS A 31 13.22 1.16 12.20
CA CYS A 31 13.99 0.42 11.22
C CYS A 31 15.49 0.41 11.52
N GLY A 32 16.18 -0.60 11.01
CA GLY A 32 17.62 -0.69 10.99
C GLY A 32 18.25 0.08 9.83
N ALA A 33 19.52 -0.22 9.54
CA ALA A 33 20.24 0.36 8.40
C ALA A 33 19.73 -0.21 7.07
N PHE A 34 19.55 0.67 6.08
CA PHE A 34 19.19 0.28 4.72
C PHE A 34 20.40 -0.26 3.95
N VAL A 35 20.20 -1.39 3.28
CA VAL A 35 21.21 -2.03 2.42
C VAL A 35 20.63 -2.18 1.01
N LYS A 36 21.40 -1.79 -0.03
CA LYS A 36 20.96 -1.91 -1.43
C LYS A 36 20.88 -3.38 -1.82
N ILE A 37 19.73 -3.80 -2.35
CA ILE A 37 19.50 -5.15 -2.83
C ILE A 37 19.41 -5.22 -4.36
N TYR A 38 18.96 -4.16 -5.01
CA TYR A 38 18.81 -4.09 -6.46
C TYR A 38 19.28 -2.75 -7.02
N ASP A 39 19.95 -2.80 -8.16
CA ASP A 39 20.38 -1.64 -8.92
C ASP A 39 19.92 -1.80 -10.39
N PRO A 40 18.97 -0.99 -10.87
CA PRO A 40 18.46 -1.08 -12.24
C PRO A 40 19.52 -0.67 -13.29
N SER A 41 20.59 0.04 -12.88
CA SER A 41 21.67 0.49 -13.77
C SER A 41 22.60 -0.64 -14.20
N VAL A 42 22.54 -1.82 -13.55
CA VAL A 42 23.41 -2.94 -13.92
C VAL A 42 23.19 -3.33 -15.38
N GLY A 43 24.29 -3.27 -16.17
CA GLY A 43 24.27 -3.54 -17.61
C GLY A 43 23.84 -2.36 -18.49
N GLU A 44 23.50 -1.22 -17.91
CA GLU A 44 23.16 0.00 -18.64
C GLU A 44 24.37 0.93 -18.81
N LYS A 45 24.30 1.85 -19.78
CA LYS A 45 25.34 2.87 -19.99
C LYS A 45 25.18 4.06 -19.07
N GLU A 46 23.94 4.40 -18.77
CA GLU A 46 23.56 5.57 -17.98
C GLU A 46 22.91 5.11 -16.67
N PRO A 47 22.88 5.94 -15.62
CA PRO A 47 22.20 5.63 -14.37
C PRO A 47 20.70 5.47 -14.58
N TRP A 48 20.11 4.50 -13.89
CA TRP A 48 18.68 4.25 -13.82
C TRP A 48 18.21 4.30 -12.36
N TYR A 49 16.93 4.58 -12.15
CA TYR A 49 16.30 4.52 -10.84
C TYR A 49 15.12 3.54 -10.82
N ILE A 50 14.72 3.18 -9.63
CA ILE A 50 13.43 2.60 -9.30
C ILE A 50 12.71 3.55 -8.36
N ASN A 51 11.38 3.72 -8.57
CA ASN A 51 10.50 4.43 -7.66
C ASN A 51 9.52 3.45 -7.00
N ASP A 52 8.21 3.77 -6.94
CA ASP A 52 7.22 2.89 -6.33
C ASP A 52 7.35 1.46 -6.86
N HIS A 53 7.36 0.51 -5.95
CA HIS A 53 7.69 -0.87 -6.24
C HIS A 53 6.95 -1.81 -5.29
N CYS A 54 6.93 -3.09 -5.62
CA CYS A 54 6.37 -4.12 -4.76
C CYS A 54 7.20 -5.41 -4.81
N PHE A 55 7.00 -6.25 -3.80
CA PHE A 55 7.62 -7.56 -3.69
C PHE A 55 6.54 -8.63 -3.67
N ILE A 56 6.82 -9.77 -4.31
CA ILE A 56 6.02 -10.99 -4.18
C ILE A 56 6.92 -12.22 -4.27
N GLN A 57 6.59 -13.26 -3.52
CA GLN A 57 7.23 -14.55 -3.66
C GLN A 57 6.35 -15.45 -4.53
N ASP A 58 6.93 -16.12 -5.53
CA ASP A 58 6.22 -17.09 -6.33
C ASP A 58 6.04 -18.42 -5.60
N GLN A 59 5.27 -19.33 -6.19
CA GLN A 59 5.00 -20.66 -5.62
C GLN A 59 6.25 -21.55 -5.52
N SER A 60 7.33 -21.22 -6.23
CA SER A 60 8.62 -21.92 -6.15
C SER A 60 9.50 -21.40 -5.02
N GLY A 61 9.11 -20.29 -4.39
CA GLY A 61 9.89 -19.60 -3.37
C GLY A 61 10.84 -18.53 -3.93
N THR A 62 10.78 -18.23 -5.25
CA THR A 62 11.55 -17.14 -5.84
C THR A 62 10.90 -15.80 -5.51
N TRP A 63 11.70 -14.85 -5.04
CA TRP A 63 11.27 -13.47 -4.84
C TRP A 63 11.28 -12.71 -6.16
N HIS A 64 10.25 -11.91 -6.38
CA HIS A 64 10.10 -10.99 -7.49
C HIS A 64 9.91 -9.57 -6.98
N LEU A 65 10.52 -8.62 -7.66
CA LEU A 65 10.38 -7.18 -7.46
C LEU A 65 9.88 -6.58 -8.77
N PHE A 66 8.86 -5.74 -8.67
CA PHE A 66 8.36 -4.89 -9.76
C PHE A 66 8.37 -3.45 -9.31
N GLY A 67 8.67 -2.50 -10.21
CA GLY A 67 8.68 -1.09 -9.84
C GLY A 67 8.79 -0.17 -11.05
N ILE A 68 8.38 1.07 -10.84
CA ILE A 68 8.61 2.15 -11.81
C ILE A 68 10.11 2.24 -12.10
N THR A 69 10.49 2.32 -13.37
CA THR A 69 11.90 2.51 -13.72
C THR A 69 12.08 3.38 -14.94
N ARG A 70 13.14 4.18 -14.89
CA ARG A 70 13.57 5.04 -15.99
C ARG A 70 15.04 5.40 -15.81
N GLN A 71 15.67 5.82 -16.93
CA GLN A 71 16.99 6.45 -16.92
C GLN A 71 16.94 7.82 -16.21
N GLU A 72 17.98 8.14 -15.43
CA GLU A 72 18.16 9.48 -14.87
C GLU A 72 18.40 10.55 -15.99
N PRO A 73 18.02 11.83 -15.77
CA PRO A 73 17.33 12.35 -14.60
C PRO A 73 15.84 11.96 -14.57
N ALA A 74 15.25 12.01 -13.39
CA ALA A 74 13.85 11.67 -13.21
C ALA A 74 12.91 12.56 -14.05
N ARG A 75 11.99 11.92 -14.74
CA ARG A 75 10.90 12.55 -15.52
C ARG A 75 9.65 11.68 -15.40
N PRO A 76 8.78 11.99 -14.44
CA PRO A 76 7.60 11.15 -14.14
C PRO A 76 6.71 10.88 -15.35
N GLU A 77 6.55 11.87 -16.24
CA GLU A 77 5.78 11.75 -17.47
C GLU A 77 6.37 10.78 -18.52
N GLU A 78 7.64 10.39 -18.34
CA GLU A 78 8.36 9.44 -19.18
C GLU A 78 8.59 8.08 -18.49
N GLU A 79 7.99 7.83 -17.34
CA GLU A 79 8.04 6.55 -16.61
C GLU A 79 7.11 5.54 -17.29
N ILE A 80 7.63 4.88 -18.32
CA ILE A 80 6.86 4.05 -19.25
C ILE A 80 7.08 2.54 -19.07
N ASN A 81 7.89 2.14 -18.09
CA ASN A 81 8.26 0.75 -17.89
C ASN A 81 8.15 0.35 -16.42
N PHE A 82 7.75 -0.89 -16.17
CA PHE A 82 8.00 -1.56 -14.91
C PHE A 82 9.25 -2.44 -15.01
N ALA A 83 10.24 -2.17 -14.16
CA ALA A 83 11.34 -3.08 -13.93
C ALA A 83 10.83 -4.40 -13.35
N HIS A 84 11.59 -5.46 -13.58
CA HIS A 84 11.44 -6.74 -12.94
C HIS A 84 12.80 -7.25 -12.50
N ALA A 85 12.90 -7.73 -11.28
CA ALA A 85 14.08 -8.42 -10.77
C ALA A 85 13.68 -9.64 -9.95
N THR A 86 14.58 -10.62 -9.84
CA THR A 86 14.33 -11.87 -9.10
C THR A 86 15.46 -12.17 -8.14
N ALA A 87 15.14 -12.90 -7.06
CA ALA A 87 16.12 -13.39 -6.10
C ALA A 87 15.67 -14.70 -5.46
N LYS A 88 16.62 -15.55 -5.04
CA LYS A 88 16.33 -16.79 -4.31
C LYS A 88 16.00 -16.52 -2.85
N THR A 89 16.56 -15.46 -2.28
CA THR A 89 16.30 -15.01 -0.91
C THR A 89 16.06 -13.51 -0.91
N LEU A 90 15.22 -13.01 -0.02
CA LEU A 90 14.88 -11.59 0.07
C LEU A 90 16.12 -10.68 0.19
N LEU A 91 17.12 -11.11 0.97
CA LEU A 91 18.35 -10.35 1.21
C LEU A 91 19.50 -10.65 0.24
N GLN A 92 19.24 -11.38 -0.85
CA GLN A 92 20.25 -11.60 -1.90
C GLN A 92 20.77 -10.26 -2.42
N GLN A 93 22.08 -10.20 -2.68
CA GLN A 93 22.75 -9.02 -3.25
C GLN A 93 23.76 -9.45 -4.31
N PRO A 94 23.61 -8.94 -5.53
CA PRO A 94 22.47 -8.22 -6.08
C PRO A 94 21.28 -9.14 -6.42
N TRP A 95 20.11 -8.59 -6.60
CA TRP A 95 19.00 -9.26 -7.27
C TRP A 95 19.27 -9.34 -8.78
N ASP A 96 18.77 -10.39 -9.42
CA ASP A 96 18.97 -10.65 -10.84
C ASP A 96 17.99 -9.84 -11.69
N LYS A 97 18.50 -8.89 -12.48
CA LYS A 97 17.70 -8.07 -13.41
C LYS A 97 17.02 -8.95 -14.46
N GLN A 98 15.75 -8.72 -14.70
CA GLN A 98 14.92 -9.40 -15.70
C GLN A 98 14.46 -8.39 -16.78
N PRO A 99 13.93 -8.84 -17.92
CA PRO A 99 13.23 -7.97 -18.86
C PRO A 99 12.10 -7.20 -18.18
N PHE A 100 11.75 -6.03 -18.71
CA PHE A 100 10.62 -5.23 -18.18
C PHE A 100 9.34 -6.07 -18.13
N ALA A 101 8.64 -5.96 -16.99
CA ALA A 101 7.38 -6.67 -16.80
C ALA A 101 6.26 -6.11 -17.68
N LEU A 102 6.16 -4.78 -17.72
CA LEU A 102 5.23 -4.05 -18.58
C LEU A 102 5.92 -2.83 -19.20
N THR A 103 5.50 -2.48 -20.41
CA THR A 103 5.75 -1.18 -21.04
C THR A 103 4.40 -0.60 -21.44
N VAL A 104 4.24 0.73 -21.41
CA VAL A 104 2.97 1.41 -21.74
C VAL A 104 2.34 0.89 -23.03
N ALA A 105 1.03 0.71 -23.01
CA ALA A 105 0.22 0.39 -24.18
C ALA A 105 -0.53 1.65 -24.66
N ARG A 106 0.15 2.49 -25.43
CA ARG A 106 -0.42 3.78 -25.91
C ARG A 106 -1.69 3.62 -26.74
N SER A 107 -1.92 2.44 -27.33
CA SER A 107 -3.13 2.12 -28.07
C SER A 107 -4.27 1.58 -27.21
N ALA A 108 -4.05 1.39 -25.93
CA ALA A 108 -5.08 0.93 -25.01
C ALA A 108 -6.21 1.96 -24.88
N PRO A 109 -7.48 1.53 -24.84
CA PRO A 109 -8.62 2.45 -24.80
C PRO A 109 -8.71 3.27 -23.51
N TRP A 110 -7.98 2.88 -22.45
CA TRP A 110 -7.89 3.62 -21.19
C TRP A 110 -6.72 4.62 -21.13
N ASN A 111 -5.98 4.80 -22.24
CA ASN A 111 -4.94 5.82 -22.42
C ASN A 111 -3.75 5.68 -21.45
N GLU A 112 -2.85 4.75 -21.73
CA GLU A 112 -1.60 4.56 -20.97
C GLU A 112 -0.46 5.42 -21.54
N THR A 113 -0.07 6.49 -20.85
CA THR A 113 1.12 7.30 -21.20
C THR A 113 2.27 7.11 -20.21
N HIS A 114 1.98 6.64 -19.00
CA HIS A 114 2.91 6.28 -17.94
C HIS A 114 2.42 5.02 -17.21
N LEU A 115 3.28 4.41 -16.41
CA LEU A 115 2.98 3.28 -15.53
C LEU A 115 3.56 3.58 -14.15
N TRP A 116 2.69 3.67 -13.12
CA TRP A 116 3.11 3.97 -11.75
C TRP A 116 2.60 2.95 -10.74
N ALA A 117 3.38 2.80 -9.66
CA ALA A 117 3.05 2.10 -8.44
C ALA A 117 2.40 0.72 -8.65
N PRO A 118 3.15 -0.26 -9.17
CA PRO A 118 2.63 -1.61 -9.32
C PRO A 118 2.50 -2.28 -7.95
N TYR A 119 1.38 -2.95 -7.71
CA TYR A 119 1.19 -3.84 -6.57
C TYR A 119 0.68 -5.20 -7.03
N VAL A 120 1.32 -6.28 -6.58
CA VAL A 120 1.03 -7.65 -7.06
C VAL A 120 0.55 -8.53 -5.92
N ILE A 121 -0.57 -9.22 -6.17
CA ILE A 121 -1.08 -10.28 -5.28
C ILE A 121 -1.25 -11.59 -6.04
N PHE A 122 -1.27 -12.71 -5.30
CA PHE A 122 -1.58 -14.03 -5.82
C PHE A 122 -2.93 -14.51 -5.31
N HIS A 123 -3.80 -14.93 -6.21
CA HIS A 123 -5.10 -15.50 -5.88
C HIS A 123 -5.58 -16.45 -6.99
N ASP A 124 -6.15 -17.60 -6.59
CA ASP A 124 -6.72 -18.60 -7.50
C ASP A 124 -5.80 -18.98 -8.68
N ASN A 125 -4.52 -19.28 -8.37
CA ASN A 125 -3.48 -19.65 -9.34
C ASN A 125 -3.16 -18.58 -10.39
N LEU A 126 -3.46 -17.31 -10.11
CA LEU A 126 -3.20 -16.18 -10.99
C LEU A 126 -2.60 -15.03 -10.18
N TYR A 127 -1.65 -14.31 -10.77
CA TYR A 127 -1.10 -13.07 -10.23
C TYR A 127 -1.87 -11.88 -10.79
N TYR A 128 -2.22 -10.93 -9.93
CA TYR A 128 -2.95 -9.70 -10.24
C TYR A 128 -2.04 -8.52 -9.93
N MET A 129 -1.64 -7.76 -10.93
CA MET A 129 -0.89 -6.52 -10.80
C MET A 129 -1.85 -5.35 -10.96
N PHE A 130 -2.11 -4.64 -9.88
CA PHE A 130 -2.80 -3.35 -9.91
C PHE A 130 -1.77 -2.25 -10.07
N TYR A 131 -2.07 -1.23 -10.88
CA TYR A 131 -1.14 -0.15 -11.18
C TYR A 131 -1.88 1.12 -11.61
N CYS A 132 -1.28 2.28 -11.39
CA CYS A 132 -1.78 3.53 -11.92
C CYS A 132 -1.32 3.72 -13.38
N ALA A 133 -2.23 4.14 -14.23
CA ALA A 133 -1.93 4.63 -15.56
C ALA A 133 -3.02 5.61 -16.01
N GLY A 134 -2.64 6.52 -16.89
CA GLY A 134 -3.53 7.54 -17.44
C GLY A 134 -2.75 8.41 -18.41
N ASP A 135 -3.17 9.65 -18.61
CA ASP A 135 -2.39 10.66 -19.30
C ASP A 135 -1.86 11.72 -18.30
N GLN A 136 -1.28 12.80 -18.81
CA GLN A 136 -0.73 13.89 -17.99
C GLN A 136 -1.79 14.74 -17.25
N ASP A 137 -3.05 14.56 -17.56
CA ASP A 137 -4.16 15.19 -16.86
C ASP A 137 -4.52 14.33 -15.64
N HIS A 138 -4.31 14.86 -14.44
CA HIS A 138 -4.57 14.16 -13.16
C HIS A 138 -5.99 13.61 -13.05
N THR A 139 -6.96 14.25 -13.68
CA THR A 139 -8.35 13.77 -13.71
C THR A 139 -8.52 12.49 -14.51
N LYS A 140 -7.47 12.02 -15.17
CA LYS A 140 -7.43 10.80 -15.97
C LYS A 140 -6.55 9.71 -15.38
N TYR A 141 -5.97 9.93 -14.22
CA TYR A 141 -5.29 8.88 -13.47
C TYR A 141 -6.30 7.83 -13.04
N LYS A 142 -5.94 6.58 -13.22
CA LYS A 142 -6.84 5.45 -13.01
C LYS A 142 -6.03 4.26 -12.54
N ILE A 143 -6.66 3.44 -11.71
CA ILE A 143 -6.06 2.17 -11.33
C ILE A 143 -6.49 1.11 -12.33
N ASN A 144 -5.54 0.43 -12.90
CA ASN A 144 -5.69 -0.62 -13.89
C ASN A 144 -5.23 -1.98 -13.35
N LEU A 145 -5.49 -3.02 -14.09
CA LEU A 145 -5.14 -4.41 -13.77
C LEU A 145 -4.46 -5.08 -14.97
N ALA A 146 -3.37 -5.78 -14.70
CA ALA A 146 -2.83 -6.83 -15.56
C ALA A 146 -2.74 -8.14 -14.77
N THR A 147 -2.89 -9.28 -15.44
CA THR A 147 -2.79 -10.60 -14.82
C THR A 147 -1.68 -11.42 -15.45
N SER A 148 -1.10 -12.35 -14.69
CA SER A 148 -0.03 -13.23 -15.15
C SER A 148 -0.15 -14.62 -14.51
N PRO A 149 0.08 -15.70 -15.24
CA PRO A 149 0.21 -17.04 -14.65
C PRO A 149 1.60 -17.31 -14.08
N ASP A 150 2.63 -16.51 -14.44
CA ASP A 150 4.04 -16.85 -14.24
C ASP A 150 4.93 -15.68 -13.80
N LEU A 151 4.34 -14.49 -13.50
CA LEU A 151 5.04 -13.22 -13.16
C LEU A 151 5.96 -12.68 -14.27
N LYS A 152 5.91 -13.26 -15.48
CA LYS A 152 6.74 -12.89 -16.63
C LYS A 152 5.90 -12.38 -17.79
N THR A 153 4.80 -13.06 -18.06
CA THR A 153 3.88 -12.73 -19.17
C THR A 153 2.63 -12.07 -18.62
N TRP A 154 2.47 -10.77 -18.87
CA TRP A 154 1.36 -9.99 -18.32
C TRP A 154 0.32 -9.67 -19.40
N THR A 155 -0.94 -9.87 -19.06
CA THR A 155 -2.10 -9.55 -19.91
C THR A 155 -2.96 -8.51 -19.23
N ARG A 156 -3.14 -7.35 -19.87
CA ARG A 156 -4.02 -6.27 -19.37
C ARG A 156 -5.47 -6.73 -19.36
N SER A 157 -6.17 -6.38 -18.29
CA SER A 157 -7.60 -6.69 -18.17
C SER A 157 -8.42 -5.91 -19.22
N PRO A 158 -9.32 -6.58 -19.96
CA PRO A 158 -10.25 -5.87 -20.84
C PRO A 158 -11.29 -5.03 -20.08
N LYS A 159 -11.38 -5.20 -18.77
CA LYS A 159 -12.26 -4.43 -17.88
C LYS A 159 -11.64 -3.14 -17.36
N ASN A 160 -10.38 -2.84 -17.72
CA ASN A 160 -9.74 -1.59 -17.31
C ASN A 160 -10.55 -0.35 -17.75
N PRO A 161 -10.55 0.71 -16.95
CA PRO A 161 -9.93 0.84 -15.62
C PRO A 161 -10.73 0.16 -14.52
N MET A 162 -10.04 -0.31 -13.45
CA MET A 162 -10.65 -0.90 -12.25
C MET A 162 -11.24 0.16 -11.31
N VAL A 163 -10.51 1.28 -11.11
CA VAL A 163 -10.93 2.39 -10.25
C VAL A 163 -10.74 3.71 -10.98
N VAL A 164 -11.76 4.55 -10.93
CA VAL A 164 -11.76 5.94 -11.38
C VAL A 164 -12.30 6.78 -10.24
N ASP A 165 -11.51 7.73 -9.73
CA ASP A 165 -11.87 8.51 -8.56
C ASP A 165 -11.42 9.99 -8.70
N GLY A 166 -11.89 10.66 -9.74
CA GLY A 166 -11.58 12.07 -9.97
C GLY A 166 -10.08 12.32 -10.13
N TYR A 167 -9.52 13.12 -9.20
CA TYR A 167 -8.10 13.40 -9.13
C TYR A 167 -7.35 12.28 -8.38
N ASP A 168 -6.17 11.93 -8.86
CA ASP A 168 -5.13 11.17 -8.16
C ASP A 168 -5.49 9.75 -7.70
N ALA A 169 -6.38 9.04 -8.37
CA ALA A 169 -6.57 7.60 -8.10
C ALA A 169 -5.31 6.81 -8.48
N ARG A 170 -4.36 6.63 -7.54
CA ARG A 170 -3.05 6.00 -7.76
C ARG A 170 -2.53 5.25 -6.53
N ASP A 171 -1.38 4.62 -6.67
CA ASP A 171 -0.66 3.89 -5.61
C ASP A 171 -1.54 2.79 -4.95
N PRO A 172 -2.07 1.85 -5.72
CA PRO A 172 -2.96 0.83 -5.18
C PRO A 172 -2.21 -0.17 -4.30
N PHE A 173 -2.74 -0.42 -3.12
CA PHE A 173 -2.36 -1.51 -2.23
C PHE A 173 -3.56 -2.40 -1.96
N VAL A 174 -3.44 -3.72 -2.10
CA VAL A 174 -4.57 -4.66 -1.96
C VAL A 174 -4.33 -5.64 -0.82
N LEU A 175 -5.28 -5.72 0.10
CA LEU A 175 -5.25 -6.60 1.25
C LEU A 175 -6.60 -7.32 1.41
N ARG A 176 -6.59 -8.57 1.89
CA ARG A 176 -7.83 -9.26 2.25
C ARG A 176 -8.19 -8.98 3.71
N VAL A 177 -9.35 -8.37 3.93
CA VAL A 177 -9.84 -7.98 5.25
C VAL A 177 -11.22 -8.61 5.50
N LYS A 178 -11.34 -9.45 6.54
CA LYS A 178 -12.61 -10.10 6.91
C LYS A 178 -13.34 -10.77 5.74
N GLY A 179 -12.56 -11.42 4.86
CA GLY A 179 -13.09 -12.17 3.72
C GLY A 179 -13.31 -11.36 2.43
N LYS A 180 -13.23 -10.02 2.48
CA LYS A 180 -13.31 -9.13 1.31
C LYS A 180 -11.92 -8.65 0.88
N TRP A 181 -11.74 -8.40 -0.41
CA TRP A 181 -10.60 -7.65 -0.91
C TRP A 181 -10.84 -6.17 -0.67
N VAL A 182 -9.81 -5.49 -0.19
CA VAL A 182 -9.80 -4.04 0.03
C VAL A 182 -8.61 -3.48 -0.73
N MET A 183 -8.85 -2.51 -1.57
CA MET A 183 -7.81 -1.72 -2.21
C MET A 183 -7.75 -0.37 -1.53
N TYR A 184 -6.62 -0.03 -0.92
CA TYR A 184 -6.30 1.32 -0.46
C TYR A 184 -5.51 2.02 -1.56
N TYR A 185 -5.72 3.32 -1.71
CA TYR A 185 -5.05 4.10 -2.73
C TYR A 185 -5.00 5.59 -2.37
N ASP A 186 -4.05 6.30 -2.95
CA ASP A 186 -3.97 7.75 -2.80
C ASP A 186 -5.06 8.43 -3.62
N ALA A 187 -5.71 9.43 -3.02
CA ALA A 187 -6.79 10.18 -3.64
C ALA A 187 -6.98 11.55 -2.97
N THR A 188 -7.94 12.30 -3.48
CA THR A 188 -8.44 13.51 -2.84
C THR A 188 -9.82 13.28 -2.22
N SER A 189 -10.17 14.06 -1.19
CA SER A 189 -11.43 13.91 -0.45
C SER A 189 -12.67 14.19 -1.28
N LYS A 190 -12.51 14.93 -2.40
CA LYS A 190 -13.55 15.23 -3.40
C LYS A 190 -13.00 14.98 -4.79
N PRO A 191 -13.84 14.64 -5.79
CA PRO A 191 -13.39 14.42 -7.17
C PRO A 191 -12.63 15.59 -7.81
N ALA A 192 -12.80 16.81 -7.30
CA ALA A 192 -12.15 18.03 -7.79
C ALA A 192 -11.11 18.61 -6.81
N GLY A 193 -10.50 17.77 -5.98
CA GLY A 193 -9.51 18.17 -4.97
C GLY A 193 -10.03 18.12 -3.54
N GLY A 194 -9.45 18.91 -2.65
CA GLY A 194 -9.76 18.90 -1.22
C GLY A 194 -8.57 18.39 -0.42
N ASN A 195 -8.82 17.71 0.69
CA ASN A 195 -7.75 17.09 1.49
C ASN A 195 -7.14 15.90 0.76
N HIS A 196 -5.84 15.69 0.96
CA HIS A 196 -5.21 14.43 0.58
C HIS A 196 -5.70 13.31 1.51
N VAL A 197 -6.06 12.17 0.93
CA VAL A 197 -6.66 11.05 1.66
C VAL A 197 -6.08 9.71 1.21
N VAL A 198 -6.05 8.74 2.12
CA VAL A 198 -6.06 7.34 1.72
C VAL A 198 -7.52 6.95 1.55
N ALA A 199 -7.94 6.73 0.32
CA ALA A 199 -9.24 6.18 0.00
C ALA A 199 -9.18 4.64 -0.01
N TYR A 200 -10.36 4.00 0.01
CA TYR A 200 -10.47 2.56 -0.22
C TYR A 200 -11.70 2.21 -1.03
N VAL A 201 -11.62 1.09 -1.71
CA VAL A 201 -12.74 0.38 -2.33
C VAL A 201 -12.69 -1.10 -1.95
N THR A 202 -13.82 -1.81 -2.07
CA THR A 202 -13.92 -3.24 -1.75
C THR A 202 -14.35 -4.08 -2.94
N SER A 203 -13.93 -5.35 -2.96
CA SER A 203 -14.27 -6.31 -4.00
C SER A 203 -14.46 -7.73 -3.43
N ASP A 204 -15.28 -8.52 -4.09
CA ASP A 204 -15.39 -9.96 -3.85
C ASP A 204 -14.55 -10.79 -4.83
N ASP A 205 -14.23 -10.23 -6.01
CA ASP A 205 -13.71 -10.96 -7.17
C ASP A 205 -12.41 -10.36 -7.76
N LEU A 206 -11.85 -9.28 -7.18
CA LEU A 206 -10.71 -8.51 -7.68
C LEU A 206 -10.95 -7.79 -9.03
N LEU A 207 -12.13 -7.91 -9.59
CA LEU A 207 -12.49 -7.37 -10.91
C LEU A 207 -13.57 -6.29 -10.86
N THR A 208 -14.36 -6.30 -9.78
CA THR A 208 -15.45 -5.34 -9.55
C THR A 208 -15.23 -4.65 -8.22
N TRP A 209 -14.93 -3.34 -8.26
CA TRP A 209 -14.61 -2.55 -7.09
C TRP A 209 -15.74 -1.57 -6.77
N THR A 210 -16.18 -1.55 -5.51
CA THR A 210 -17.32 -0.75 -5.03
C THR A 210 -17.07 -0.20 -3.62
N ASN A 211 -18.06 0.49 -3.05
CA ASN A 211 -18.06 0.97 -1.66
C ASN A 211 -16.86 1.87 -1.33
N ARG A 212 -16.66 2.94 -2.14
CA ARG A 212 -15.63 3.93 -1.84
C ARG A 212 -15.81 4.52 -0.45
N GLY A 213 -14.73 4.54 0.32
CA GLY A 213 -14.64 5.21 1.62
C GLY A 213 -13.31 5.94 1.78
N ILE A 214 -13.17 6.68 2.87
CA ILE A 214 -11.92 7.36 3.25
C ILE A 214 -11.41 6.69 4.53
N ALA A 215 -10.19 6.18 4.48
CA ALA A 215 -9.54 5.49 5.60
C ALA A 215 -8.65 6.43 6.43
N PHE A 216 -8.02 7.42 5.78
CA PHE A 216 -7.18 8.43 6.42
C PHE A 216 -7.35 9.77 5.73
N THR A 217 -7.31 10.87 6.48
CA THR A 217 -7.37 12.24 5.95
C THR A 217 -6.19 13.05 6.48
N ASP A 218 -5.38 13.57 5.56
CA ASP A 218 -4.36 14.56 5.89
C ASP A 218 -4.96 15.97 5.88
N PRO A 219 -4.56 16.88 6.75
CA PRO A 219 -5.05 18.25 6.76
C PRO A 219 -4.61 19.09 5.55
N SER A 220 -3.57 18.67 4.81
CA SER A 220 -3.13 19.36 3.60
C SER A 220 -4.15 19.23 2.47
N VAL A 221 -4.23 20.25 1.61
CA VAL A 221 -5.20 20.36 0.52
C VAL A 221 -4.47 20.47 -0.80
N GLY A 222 -4.95 19.77 -1.81
CA GLY A 222 -4.36 19.78 -3.14
C GLY A 222 -5.20 19.02 -4.16
N THR A 223 -4.64 18.88 -5.36
CA THR A 223 -5.22 18.11 -6.46
C THR A 223 -4.26 17.05 -6.99
N TRP A 224 -3.03 17.04 -6.51
CA TRP A 224 -1.98 16.15 -6.98
C TRP A 224 -0.85 16.05 -5.96
N GLY A 225 -0.20 14.87 -5.90
CA GLY A 225 0.86 14.59 -4.95
C GLY A 225 0.34 14.59 -3.51
N GLY A 226 1.23 14.62 -2.58
CA GLY A 226 0.86 14.83 -1.19
C GLY A 226 1.28 13.73 -0.24
N PRO A 227 0.94 13.90 1.04
CA PRO A 227 1.48 13.06 2.12
C PRO A 227 0.76 11.73 2.31
N THR A 228 -0.10 11.32 1.38
CA THR A 228 -0.89 10.08 1.46
C THR A 228 -0.55 9.07 0.35
N GLU A 229 0.56 9.33 -0.37
CA GLU A 229 1.08 8.44 -1.40
C GLU A 229 1.55 7.09 -0.83
N SER A 230 1.63 6.09 -1.73
CA SER A 230 2.15 4.76 -1.47
C SER A 230 1.60 4.12 -0.19
N PRO A 231 0.25 4.10 0.01
CA PRO A 231 -0.33 3.53 1.21
C PRO A 231 -0.07 2.03 1.30
N PHE A 232 0.45 1.58 2.45
CA PHE A 232 0.67 0.16 2.73
C PHE A 232 0.08 -0.19 4.08
N VAL A 233 -0.71 -1.27 4.17
CA VAL A 233 -1.37 -1.69 5.41
C VAL A 233 -0.85 -3.04 5.89
N VAL A 234 -0.34 -3.07 7.11
CA VAL A 234 0.03 -4.33 7.79
C VAL A 234 -1.00 -4.66 8.84
N GLN A 235 -1.60 -5.84 8.75
CA GLN A 235 -2.36 -6.40 9.87
C GLN A 235 -1.41 -7.19 10.77
N ARG A 236 -1.36 -6.82 12.05
CA ARG A 236 -0.56 -7.50 13.05
C ARG A 236 -1.31 -7.60 14.37
N ASP A 237 -1.47 -8.81 14.86
CA ASP A 237 -2.32 -9.12 16.02
C ASP A 237 -3.75 -8.59 15.78
N ASP A 238 -4.27 -7.74 16.64
CA ASP A 238 -5.61 -7.12 16.56
C ASP A 238 -5.57 -5.66 16.04
N ALA A 239 -4.45 -5.24 15.45
CA ALA A 239 -4.24 -3.89 14.95
C ALA A 239 -3.84 -3.87 13.47
N TYR A 240 -4.09 -2.72 12.84
CA TYR A 240 -3.72 -2.38 11.48
C TYR A 240 -2.78 -1.18 11.51
N TYR A 241 -1.67 -1.28 10.82
CA TYR A 241 -0.65 -0.26 10.70
C TYR A 241 -0.65 0.27 9.28
N LEU A 242 -0.94 1.56 9.11
CA LEU A 242 -0.93 2.27 7.83
C LEU A 242 0.38 3.01 7.68
N PHE A 243 1.14 2.68 6.64
CA PHE A 243 2.35 3.37 6.22
C PHE A 243 1.99 4.26 5.04
N ILE A 244 2.36 5.54 5.08
CA ILE A 244 2.14 6.53 4.01
C ILE A 244 3.27 7.55 3.95
N GLY A 245 3.52 8.11 2.78
CA GLY A 245 4.49 9.18 2.53
C GLY A 245 4.24 9.85 1.18
N PRO A 246 5.06 10.87 0.82
CA PRO A 246 6.17 11.42 1.60
C PRO A 246 5.72 12.36 2.74
N ARG A 247 6.45 12.34 3.86
CA ARG A 247 6.10 13.13 5.06
C ARG A 247 7.18 14.15 5.45
N ASP A 248 8.30 14.13 4.74
CA ASP A 248 9.44 15.02 4.97
C ASP A 248 10.11 15.35 3.62
N GLY A 249 9.54 16.29 2.90
CA GLY A 249 9.93 16.59 1.51
C GLY A 249 9.62 15.41 0.58
N TYR A 250 10.65 14.90 -0.13
CA TYR A 250 10.51 13.74 -1.01
C TYR A 250 10.56 12.40 -0.24
N ASP A 251 11.27 12.37 0.87
CA ASP A 251 11.37 11.19 1.74
C ASP A 251 10.31 11.21 2.86
N GLY A 252 10.40 10.28 3.77
CA GLY A 252 9.60 10.20 4.98
C GLY A 252 8.33 9.38 4.81
N THR A 253 8.31 8.21 5.48
CA THR A 253 7.11 7.39 5.64
C THR A 253 6.67 7.43 7.09
N ASP A 254 5.46 7.89 7.35
CA ASP A 254 4.81 7.82 8.66
C ASP A 254 4.02 6.54 8.83
N VAL A 255 3.89 6.08 10.08
CA VAL A 255 3.09 4.91 10.43
C VAL A 255 2.02 5.30 11.43
N PHE A 256 0.79 4.94 11.13
CA PHE A 256 -0.38 5.16 12.00
C PHE A 256 -0.98 3.82 12.41
N VAL A 257 -1.47 3.71 13.64
CA VAL A 257 -2.08 2.47 14.15
C VAL A 257 -3.56 2.62 14.39
N SER A 258 -4.34 1.57 14.08
CA SER A 258 -5.78 1.51 14.36
C SER A 258 -6.23 0.07 14.64
N ARG A 259 -7.32 -0.11 15.38
CA ARG A 259 -8.02 -1.40 15.47
C ARG A 259 -9.02 -1.61 14.33
N ALA A 260 -9.31 -0.54 13.58
CA ALA A 260 -10.26 -0.56 12.47
C ALA A 260 -9.52 -0.45 11.12
N PRO A 261 -9.73 -1.39 10.18
CA PRO A 261 -9.01 -1.39 8.89
C PRO A 261 -9.47 -0.28 7.93
N PHE A 262 -10.48 0.48 8.30
CA PHE A 262 -11.07 1.53 7.45
C PHE A 262 -11.02 2.92 8.07
N HIS A 263 -10.22 3.08 9.14
CA HIS A 263 -10.09 4.38 9.80
C HIS A 263 -8.80 4.48 10.59
N TRP A 264 -7.97 5.49 10.30
CA TRP A 264 -6.80 5.88 11.07
C TRP A 264 -6.87 7.37 11.38
N ASP A 265 -6.47 7.73 12.61
CA ASP A 265 -6.37 9.13 13.06
C ASP A 265 -4.92 9.61 12.91
N ILE A 266 -4.73 10.87 12.48
CA ILE A 266 -3.41 11.48 12.32
C ILE A 266 -2.64 11.59 13.66
N HIS A 267 -3.35 11.56 14.78
CA HIS A 267 -2.74 11.59 16.13
C HIS A 267 -2.26 10.22 16.62
N ASP A 268 -2.60 9.13 15.92
CA ASP A 268 -2.19 7.75 16.26
C ASP A 268 -0.92 7.31 15.54
N LYS A 269 0.00 8.27 15.29
CA LYS A 269 1.32 8.02 14.73
C LYS A 269 2.19 7.23 15.70
N VAL A 270 2.83 6.16 15.19
CA VAL A 270 3.69 5.23 15.96
C VAL A 270 5.06 5.00 15.34
N GLY A 271 5.37 5.62 14.21
CA GLY A 271 6.67 5.52 13.57
C GLY A 271 6.88 6.56 12.48
N HIS A 272 8.18 6.74 12.12
CA HIS A 272 8.61 7.57 11.00
C HIS A 272 9.93 7.01 10.44
N PHE A 273 10.05 6.91 9.12
CA PHE A 273 11.22 6.33 8.46
C PHE A 273 11.75 7.24 7.35
N PRO A 274 13.07 7.31 7.13
CA PRO A 274 13.67 8.03 6.01
C PRO A 274 13.57 7.17 4.73
N ALA A 275 12.35 6.92 4.30
CA ALA A 275 12.04 6.09 3.15
C ALA A 275 11.00 6.78 2.26
N HIS A 276 11.18 6.68 0.94
CA HIS A 276 10.18 7.02 -0.07
C HIS A 276 9.60 5.73 -0.65
N ALA A 277 8.30 5.71 -0.95
CA ALA A 277 7.58 4.58 -1.53
C ALA A 277 7.85 3.26 -0.77
N ALA A 278 7.68 3.29 0.56
CA ALA A 278 8.08 2.19 1.42
C ALA A 278 7.12 1.01 1.34
N GLU A 279 7.65 -0.15 0.97
CA GLU A 279 6.97 -1.43 1.01
C GLU A 279 7.36 -2.23 2.25
N ILE A 280 6.40 -2.92 2.86
CA ILE A 280 6.64 -3.74 4.04
C ILE A 280 6.61 -5.21 3.66
N VAL A 281 7.73 -5.89 3.89
CA VAL A 281 7.93 -7.28 3.48
C VAL A 281 8.16 -8.17 4.69
N ARG A 282 7.46 -9.28 4.74
CA ARG A 282 7.75 -10.34 5.70
C ARG A 282 8.46 -11.48 4.99
N ASP A 283 9.69 -11.79 5.43
CA ASP A 283 10.47 -12.90 4.88
C ASP A 283 9.93 -14.25 5.38
N THR A 284 10.35 -15.32 4.73
CA THR A 284 9.97 -16.70 5.05
C THR A 284 10.39 -17.15 6.45
N ASP A 285 11.43 -16.53 7.03
CA ASP A 285 11.85 -16.75 8.42
C ASP A 285 11.01 -15.96 9.45
N GLY A 286 10.01 -15.20 8.99
CA GLY A 286 9.10 -14.42 9.80
C GLY A 286 9.59 -13.01 10.13
N LYS A 287 10.80 -12.62 9.76
CA LYS A 287 11.33 -11.27 9.98
C LYS A 287 10.68 -10.25 9.05
N TRP A 288 10.56 -9.04 9.54
CA TRP A 288 9.98 -7.94 8.81
C TRP A 288 11.06 -7.00 8.27
N TYR A 289 10.81 -6.47 7.09
CA TYR A 289 11.66 -5.51 6.42
C TYR A 289 10.83 -4.36 5.88
N ILE A 290 11.46 -3.19 5.79
CA ILE A 290 10.94 -2.00 5.11
C ILE A 290 11.88 -1.67 3.96
N SER A 291 11.31 -1.32 2.81
CA SER A 291 12.09 -0.89 1.67
C SER A 291 12.14 0.64 1.56
N ARG A 292 13.05 1.12 0.72
CA ARG A 292 13.03 2.46 0.14
C ARG A 292 13.54 2.42 -1.28
N ALA A 293 13.00 3.29 -2.12
CA ALA A 293 13.44 3.56 -3.47
C ALA A 293 13.21 5.04 -3.81
N GLY A 294 13.33 5.43 -5.06
CA GLY A 294 13.01 6.79 -5.50
C GLY A 294 14.03 7.38 -6.46
N TRP A 295 13.72 8.55 -6.94
CA TRP A 295 14.55 9.33 -7.84
C TRP A 295 15.91 9.63 -7.21
N GLU A 296 16.98 9.58 -8.02
CA GLU A 296 18.36 9.82 -7.58
C GLU A 296 18.85 8.84 -6.47
N ARG A 297 18.11 7.78 -6.18
CA ARG A 297 18.49 6.75 -5.20
C ARG A 297 19.19 5.55 -5.84
N GLY A 298 19.06 5.39 -7.17
CA GLY A 298 19.74 4.38 -7.96
C GLY A 298 19.46 2.94 -7.56
N GLY A 299 18.25 2.63 -7.03
CA GLY A 299 17.85 1.26 -6.75
C GLY A 299 16.98 1.09 -5.54
N VAL A 300 16.75 -0.17 -5.15
CA VAL A 300 15.94 -0.56 -4.01
C VAL A 300 16.81 -1.00 -2.85
N TYR A 301 16.46 -0.53 -1.67
CA TYR A 301 17.13 -0.84 -0.41
C TYR A 301 16.15 -1.49 0.56
N LEU A 302 16.63 -2.40 1.41
CA LEU A 302 15.88 -2.98 2.52
C LEU A 302 16.56 -2.69 3.85
N ALA A 303 15.75 -2.48 4.89
CA ALA A 303 16.18 -2.42 6.27
C ALA A 303 15.32 -3.35 7.13
N PRO A 304 15.83 -3.96 8.21
CA PRO A 304 14.99 -4.63 9.20
C PRO A 304 13.93 -3.68 9.75
N LEU A 305 12.68 -4.12 9.80
CA LEU A 305 11.58 -3.42 10.46
C LEU A 305 11.39 -4.03 11.85
N ILE A 306 11.40 -3.18 12.88
CA ILE A 306 11.46 -3.59 14.29
C ILE A 306 10.18 -3.14 14.99
N TRP A 307 9.41 -4.10 15.49
CA TRP A 307 8.22 -3.87 16.30
C TRP A 307 8.60 -3.85 17.78
N LYS A 308 8.41 -2.71 18.47
CA LYS A 308 8.80 -2.51 19.88
C LYS A 308 7.71 -2.93 20.87
N ASP A 309 7.14 -4.09 20.70
CA ASP A 309 6.07 -4.63 21.57
C ASP A 309 6.57 -5.54 22.69
N GLY A 310 7.89 -5.70 22.84
CA GLY A 310 8.51 -6.54 23.85
C GLY A 310 8.35 -8.05 23.61
N LYS A 311 7.68 -8.47 22.54
CA LYS A 311 7.54 -9.89 22.18
C LYS A 311 8.59 -10.28 21.15
N SER A 312 9.36 -11.34 21.41
CA SER A 312 10.29 -11.88 20.41
C SER A 312 9.51 -12.49 19.23
N ASP A 313 10.04 -12.37 18.02
CA ASP A 313 9.41 -12.96 16.81
C ASP A 313 9.28 -14.48 16.89
N SER A 314 10.09 -15.14 17.72
CA SER A 314 10.03 -16.60 17.96
C SER A 314 8.80 -17.05 18.75
N GLU A 315 8.23 -16.23 19.62
CA GLU A 315 7.04 -16.58 20.40
C GLU A 315 5.74 -16.52 19.58
N LYS A 316 5.75 -15.84 18.43
CA LYS A 316 4.57 -15.63 17.56
C LYS A 316 4.34 -16.75 16.57
N SER A 317 5.39 -17.49 16.16
CA SER A 317 5.27 -18.67 15.29
C SER A 317 4.45 -19.79 15.93
N THR A 318 4.51 -19.90 17.25
CA THR A 318 3.76 -20.92 18.01
C THR A 318 2.26 -20.60 18.17
N ALA A 319 1.87 -19.33 18.09
CA ALA A 319 0.45 -18.92 18.17
C ALA A 319 -0.27 -19.04 16.82
N ALA A 320 0.42 -18.75 15.72
CA ALA A 320 -0.14 -18.87 14.36
C ALA A 320 -0.39 -20.32 13.94
N SER A 321 0.41 -21.28 14.42
CA SER A 321 0.22 -22.73 14.15
C SER A 321 -0.97 -23.34 14.90
N ARG A 322 -1.60 -22.62 15.84
CA ARG A 322 -2.79 -23.09 16.59
C ARG A 322 -4.12 -22.57 16.02
N LEU A 323 -4.10 -21.77 14.94
CA LEU A 323 -5.27 -21.14 14.34
C LEU A 323 -5.53 -21.56 12.88
N SER A 324 -4.87 -22.64 12.41
CA SER A 324 -5.23 -23.25 11.13
C SER A 324 -6.06 -24.50 11.42
N PRO A 325 -7.35 -24.54 11.02
CA PRO A 325 -8.12 -25.79 10.94
C PRO A 325 -7.72 -26.58 9.72
#